data_22ea17efbd6849ffb37074002bd58dd4
#
_entry.id   22ea17efbd6849ffb37074002bd58dd4
#
_cell.length_a   1.000
_cell.length_b   1.000
_cell.length_c   1.000
_cell.angle_alpha   90.00
_cell.angle_beta   90.00
_cell.angle_gamma   90.00
#
_symmetry.space_group_name_H-M   'P 1'
#
loop_
_entity.id
_entity.type
_entity.pdbx_description
1 polymer ?
#
loop_
_entity_poly.entity_id
_entity_poly.type
_entity_poly.pdbx_seq_one_letter_code
_entity_poly.pdbx_strand_id
1 'polypeptide(L)'
;MSSSANDVQDFVDKKYKHGFVTDIESDTFPPGLDESVVRAISARKNEPEFMLEWRLKAFRLWQEMTPPEWAHVHFPPIDYNAISYFSAPKKDSDKPQSLDEVDPKLLETYDKLGIPLHERARLAGVAVDAVFDSVSVTTTFRDKLLEAGVIFCSFSEAVQDHPELIKQYLGSVVPQRDNYFAALNSAVFSDGSFVFIPKGVRCPMELSTYFRINEMNTGQFERTLIVAEEGSHVSYLEGCTAPMRDENQLHAAVVELVVLDDAEIKYSTVQNWYPGDEDGKGGIYNFVTKRGDCRGKNSKISWTQVETGSAITWKYPSCVLRGDNSVGEFYSVAVTNNYQQADTGTKMIHIGKNTRSTIVSKGISAGKAQNAYRGLVKIMPQAKGARNYTQCDSLLIGKECGAHTFPYMEVKNASAKVEHEATTSKIGEDQLFYCRQRGIGEEDAVNLIVNGFCKDVFRELPMEFAVEAQALLNVSLEGA
;
A
#
# COMPACT_ATOMS: atom_id res chain seq x y z
N MET A 1 -18.26 -35.83 1.21
CA MET A 1 -18.40 -34.75 0.24
C MET A 1 -19.47 -33.72 0.66
N SER A 2 -19.60 -33.41 1.95
CA SER A 2 -20.54 -32.39 2.44
C SER A 2 -19.90 -31.29 3.32
N SER A 3 -18.58 -31.31 3.51
CA SER A 3 -17.90 -30.28 4.31
C SER A 3 -17.49 -29.05 3.49
N SER A 4 -17.20 -29.19 2.20
CA SER A 4 -16.69 -28.07 1.38
C SER A 4 -17.75 -27.05 0.98
N ALA A 5 -19.04 -27.43 0.93
CA ALA A 5 -20.11 -26.49 0.59
C ALA A 5 -20.51 -25.61 1.79
N ASN A 6 -20.44 -26.15 3.02
CA ASN A 6 -20.70 -25.37 4.23
C ASN A 6 -19.55 -24.40 4.55
N ASP A 7 -18.30 -24.76 4.24
CA ASP A 7 -17.13 -23.89 4.43
C ASP A 7 -17.17 -22.68 3.48
N VAL A 8 -17.71 -22.85 2.27
CA VAL A 8 -17.91 -21.76 1.30
C VAL A 8 -19.07 -20.85 1.73
N GLN A 9 -20.18 -21.42 2.22
CA GLN A 9 -21.33 -20.65 2.71
C GLN A 9 -20.98 -19.84 3.97
N ASP A 10 -20.18 -20.40 4.88
CA ASP A 10 -19.65 -19.68 6.04
C ASP A 10 -18.66 -18.55 5.67
N PHE A 11 -18.11 -18.58 4.47
CA PHE A 11 -17.25 -17.51 3.94
C PHE A 11 -18.05 -16.34 3.35
N VAL A 12 -19.23 -16.63 2.79
CA VAL A 12 -20.12 -15.65 2.13
C VAL A 12 -20.92 -14.84 3.15
N ASP A 13 -21.28 -15.42 4.31
CA ASP A 13 -22.15 -14.78 5.32
C ASP A 13 -21.41 -13.88 6.33
N LYS A 14 -20.12 -13.54 6.11
CA LYS A 14 -19.32 -12.73 7.06
C LYS A 14 -19.14 -11.29 6.60
N LYS A 15 -19.91 -10.36 7.20
CA LYS A 15 -19.60 -8.92 7.30
C LYS A 15 -18.11 -8.73 7.62
N TYR A 16 -17.49 -7.68 7.09
CA TYR A 16 -16.05 -7.30 7.23
C TYR A 16 -15.31 -8.08 8.34
N LYS A 17 -14.68 -9.19 7.92
CA LYS A 17 -14.05 -10.21 8.79
C LYS A 17 -12.96 -9.62 9.72
N HIS A 18 -12.33 -8.53 9.29
CA HIS A 18 -11.21 -7.90 9.98
C HIS A 18 -11.63 -6.75 10.92
N GLY A 19 -12.93 -6.53 11.11
CA GLY A 19 -13.48 -5.43 11.92
C GLY A 19 -13.37 -5.59 13.45
N PHE A 20 -12.80 -6.68 13.96
CA PHE A 20 -12.63 -6.91 15.40
C PHE A 20 -11.53 -6.01 15.99
N VAL A 21 -11.65 -5.71 17.27
CA VAL A 21 -10.65 -4.99 18.06
C VAL A 21 -9.89 -5.99 18.93
N THR A 22 -8.57 -5.86 19.00
CA THR A 22 -7.73 -6.66 19.90
C THR A 22 -7.67 -5.96 21.27
N ASP A 23 -8.08 -6.66 22.33
CA ASP A 23 -8.06 -6.15 23.70
C ASP A 23 -6.65 -6.27 24.31
N ILE A 24 -5.82 -5.27 24.03
CA ILE A 24 -4.45 -5.13 24.53
C ILE A 24 -4.29 -3.75 25.15
N GLU A 25 -3.66 -3.67 26.33
CA GLU A 25 -3.27 -2.37 26.90
C GLU A 25 -2.21 -1.69 26.05
N SER A 26 -2.50 -0.46 25.64
CA SER A 26 -1.61 0.36 24.83
C SER A 26 -1.08 1.56 25.59
N ASP A 27 0.17 1.95 25.31
CA ASP A 27 0.78 3.20 25.71
C ASP A 27 0.60 4.20 24.57
N THR A 28 -0.40 5.06 24.68
CA THR A 28 -0.81 5.99 23.63
C THR A 28 -0.51 7.42 24.06
N PHE A 29 0.15 8.19 23.19
CA PHE A 29 0.44 9.60 23.46
C PHE A 29 -0.85 10.43 23.43
N PRO A 30 -0.92 11.51 24.20
CA PRO A 30 -2.04 12.44 24.12
C PRO A 30 -2.22 12.97 22.69
N PRO A 31 -3.47 13.28 22.27
CA PRO A 31 -3.73 13.89 20.97
C PRO A 31 -3.02 15.24 20.81
N GLY A 32 -2.69 15.58 19.57
CA GLY A 32 -2.03 16.82 19.19
C GLY A 32 -0.65 16.62 18.62
N LEU A 33 -0.19 17.56 17.80
CA LEU A 33 1.10 17.51 17.15
C LEU A 33 1.85 18.84 17.33
N ASP A 34 2.91 18.77 18.11
CA ASP A 34 3.88 19.84 18.29
C ASP A 34 5.31 19.28 18.32
N GLU A 35 6.30 20.15 18.50
CA GLU A 35 7.71 19.73 18.56
C GLU A 35 7.98 18.78 19.72
N SER A 36 7.24 18.88 20.82
CA SER A 36 7.42 18.01 22.00
C SER A 36 7.00 16.57 21.70
N VAL A 37 5.92 16.38 20.94
CA VAL A 37 5.46 15.07 20.48
C VAL A 37 6.49 14.43 19.53
N VAL A 38 7.05 15.20 18.59
CA VAL A 38 8.11 14.71 17.67
C VAL A 38 9.33 14.26 18.46
N ARG A 39 9.77 15.03 19.46
CA ARG A 39 10.88 14.65 20.35
C ARG A 39 10.56 13.43 21.20
N ALA A 40 9.32 13.31 21.68
CA ALA A 40 8.87 12.16 22.47
C ALA A 40 8.87 10.87 21.65
N ILE A 41 8.42 10.90 20.37
CA ILE A 41 8.50 9.76 19.45
C ILE A 41 9.96 9.30 19.28
N SER A 42 10.87 10.24 18.99
CA SER A 42 12.28 9.93 18.79
C SER A 42 12.92 9.37 20.07
N ALA A 43 12.63 9.94 21.24
CA ALA A 43 13.12 9.46 22.52
C ALA A 43 12.57 8.06 22.85
N ARG A 44 11.28 7.80 22.60
CA ARG A 44 10.64 6.49 22.84
C ARG A 44 11.29 5.37 22.02
N LYS A 45 11.80 5.72 20.82
CA LYS A 45 12.49 4.80 19.90
C LYS A 45 14.01 4.78 20.08
N ASN A 46 14.55 5.52 21.06
CA ASN A 46 15.99 5.67 21.30
C ASN A 46 16.76 6.07 20.01
N GLU A 47 16.17 6.92 19.18
CA GLU A 47 16.76 7.29 17.89
C GLU A 47 18.05 8.12 18.06
N PRO A 48 19.07 7.91 17.18
CA PRO A 48 20.26 8.76 17.16
C PRO A 48 19.90 10.19 16.69
N GLU A 49 20.74 11.16 17.08
CA GLU A 49 20.51 12.61 16.87
C GLU A 49 20.13 12.96 15.41
N PHE A 50 20.77 12.33 14.42
CA PHE A 50 20.46 12.61 13.01
C PHE A 50 19.00 12.32 12.63
N MET A 51 18.35 11.34 13.29
CA MET A 51 16.94 11.04 13.06
C MET A 51 16.03 12.07 13.72
N LEU A 52 16.36 12.52 14.92
CA LEU A 52 15.66 13.61 15.57
C LEU A 52 15.73 14.90 14.73
N GLU A 53 16.93 15.27 14.24
CA GLU A 53 17.10 16.41 13.34
C GLU A 53 16.27 16.26 12.05
N TRP A 54 16.25 15.07 11.46
CA TRP A 54 15.41 14.74 10.31
C TRP A 54 13.93 15.00 10.58
N ARG A 55 13.43 14.50 11.70
CA ARG A 55 12.02 14.67 12.11
C ARG A 55 11.65 16.12 12.36
N LEU A 56 12.45 16.82 13.11
CA LEU A 56 12.22 18.25 13.43
C LEU A 56 12.24 19.13 12.19
N LYS A 57 13.14 18.84 11.25
CA LYS A 57 13.15 19.51 9.94
C LYS A 57 11.87 19.26 9.16
N ALA A 58 11.41 18.00 9.12
CA ALA A 58 10.15 17.63 8.46
C ALA A 58 8.95 18.29 9.10
N PHE A 59 8.88 18.34 10.43
CA PHE A 59 7.81 19.00 11.17
C PHE A 59 7.71 20.50 10.82
N ARG A 60 8.82 21.22 10.81
CA ARG A 60 8.86 22.64 10.43
C ARG A 60 8.42 22.85 8.99
N LEU A 61 8.87 22.00 8.06
CA LEU A 61 8.42 22.03 6.67
C LEU A 61 6.91 21.79 6.55
N TRP A 62 6.37 20.83 7.30
CA TRP A 62 4.95 20.52 7.31
C TRP A 62 4.11 21.72 7.79
N GLN A 63 4.57 22.45 8.82
CA GLN A 63 3.90 23.66 9.31
C GLN A 63 3.84 24.79 8.27
N GLU A 64 4.78 24.83 7.31
CA GLU A 64 4.80 25.79 6.21
C GLU A 64 3.88 25.40 5.03
N MET A 65 3.42 24.17 4.99
CA MET A 65 2.59 23.63 3.90
C MET A 65 1.10 23.74 4.19
N THR A 66 0.32 23.72 3.13
CA THR A 66 -1.15 23.57 3.20
C THR A 66 -1.57 22.22 2.65
N PRO A 67 -2.62 21.59 3.20
CA PRO A 67 -3.19 20.40 2.61
C PRO A 67 -3.55 20.62 1.13
N PRO A 68 -3.24 19.68 0.24
CA PRO A 68 -3.57 19.83 -1.16
C PRO A 68 -5.09 19.61 -1.40
N GLU A 69 -5.67 20.37 -2.34
CA GLU A 69 -7.10 20.37 -2.67
C GLU A 69 -7.41 19.89 -4.10
N TRP A 70 -6.39 19.44 -4.85
CA TRP A 70 -6.53 19.11 -6.26
C TRP A 70 -7.09 17.72 -6.58
N ALA A 71 -7.16 16.82 -5.60
CA ALA A 71 -7.70 15.47 -5.80
C ALA A 71 -9.23 15.48 -5.94
N HIS A 72 -9.73 14.51 -6.68
CA HIS A 72 -11.17 14.34 -6.89
C HIS A 72 -11.79 13.50 -5.75
N VAL A 73 -11.54 13.92 -4.52
CA VAL A 73 -12.10 13.37 -3.29
C VAL A 73 -12.53 14.50 -2.37
N HIS A 74 -13.62 14.30 -1.65
CA HIS A 74 -14.22 15.30 -0.78
C HIS A 74 -14.42 14.72 0.61
N PHE A 75 -13.83 15.36 1.60
CA PHE A 75 -13.91 14.97 3.01
C PHE A 75 -13.86 16.22 3.90
N PRO A 76 -14.39 16.16 5.12
CA PRO A 76 -14.25 17.25 6.10
C PRO A 76 -12.77 17.56 6.40
N PRO A 77 -12.42 18.80 6.74
CA PRO A 77 -11.07 19.13 7.19
C PRO A 77 -10.63 18.20 8.33
N ILE A 78 -9.41 17.69 8.25
CA ILE A 78 -8.83 16.83 9.28
C ILE A 78 -8.36 17.72 10.44
N ASP A 79 -8.82 17.41 11.66
CA ASP A 79 -8.30 18.02 12.87
C ASP A 79 -7.04 17.26 13.34
N TYR A 80 -5.88 17.76 12.97
CA TYR A 80 -4.58 17.17 13.34
C TYR A 80 -4.29 17.25 14.85
N ASN A 81 -5.02 18.08 15.62
CA ASN A 81 -4.88 18.16 17.07
C ASN A 81 -5.76 17.12 17.81
N ALA A 82 -6.70 16.50 17.14
CA ALA A 82 -7.50 15.41 17.68
C ALA A 82 -6.87 14.01 17.51
N ILE A 83 -5.76 13.92 16.77
CA ILE A 83 -5.08 12.65 16.45
C ILE A 83 -3.94 12.41 17.45
N SER A 84 -3.81 11.19 17.96
CA SER A 84 -2.58 10.69 18.59
C SER A 84 -1.61 10.19 17.52
N TYR A 85 -0.34 10.51 17.67
CA TYR A 85 0.71 10.20 16.69
C TYR A 85 1.61 9.02 17.08
N PHE A 86 1.32 8.39 18.21
CA PHE A 86 2.03 7.20 18.65
C PHE A 86 1.14 6.35 19.56
N SER A 87 1.06 5.07 19.28
CA SER A 87 0.47 4.05 20.15
C SER A 87 1.28 2.76 20.01
N ALA A 88 1.57 2.13 21.13
CA ALA A 88 2.26 0.85 21.16
C ALA A 88 1.67 -0.03 22.26
N PRO A 89 1.61 -1.38 22.09
CA PRO A 89 1.29 -2.27 23.19
C PRO A 89 2.18 -2.01 24.39
N LYS A 90 1.62 -1.96 25.60
CA LYS A 90 2.44 -1.89 26.82
C LYS A 90 3.29 -3.14 26.92
N LYS A 91 4.60 -2.97 27.03
CA LYS A 91 5.56 -4.05 27.20
C LYS A 91 6.04 -4.12 28.63
N ASP A 92 6.09 -5.36 29.16
CA ASP A 92 6.80 -5.65 30.41
C ASP A 92 8.29 -5.98 30.19
N SER A 93 8.80 -6.05 28.94
CA SER A 93 10.20 -6.42 28.63
C SER A 93 10.64 -6.02 27.22
N ASP A 94 11.93 -6.18 26.95
CA ASP A 94 12.61 -5.97 25.67
C ASP A 94 11.92 -6.66 24.48
N LYS A 95 12.25 -6.21 23.23
CA LYS A 95 11.71 -6.79 21.98
C LYS A 95 11.78 -8.31 22.01
N PRO A 96 10.69 -9.04 21.68
CA PRO A 96 10.72 -10.49 21.65
C PRO A 96 11.74 -10.95 20.60
N GLN A 97 12.64 -11.84 21.03
CA GLN A 97 13.62 -12.46 20.13
C GLN A 97 13.08 -13.71 19.43
N SER A 98 11.94 -14.20 19.90
CA SER A 98 11.25 -15.35 19.31
C SER A 98 9.73 -15.14 19.38
N LEU A 99 8.98 -15.90 18.55
CA LEU A 99 7.52 -15.90 18.56
C LEU A 99 6.94 -16.36 19.91
N ASP A 100 7.68 -17.17 20.68
CA ASP A 100 7.24 -17.67 21.98
C ASP A 100 7.23 -16.57 23.07
N GLU A 101 7.90 -15.44 22.81
CA GLU A 101 7.94 -14.26 23.69
C GLU A 101 6.92 -13.19 23.30
N VAL A 102 6.20 -13.36 22.19
CA VAL A 102 5.15 -12.45 21.72
C VAL A 102 3.88 -12.66 22.52
N ASP A 103 3.18 -11.57 22.90
CA ASP A 103 1.89 -11.65 23.58
C ASP A 103 0.94 -12.60 22.83
N PRO A 104 0.40 -13.64 23.49
CA PRO A 104 -0.52 -14.59 22.85
C PRO A 104 -1.73 -13.93 22.17
N LYS A 105 -2.21 -12.80 22.68
CA LYS A 105 -3.32 -12.04 22.08
C LYS A 105 -2.94 -11.42 20.73
N LEU A 106 -1.69 -11.00 20.58
CA LEU A 106 -1.17 -10.52 19.29
C LEU A 106 -1.06 -11.67 18.29
N LEU A 107 -0.54 -12.82 18.70
CA LEU A 107 -0.47 -14.01 17.84
C LEU A 107 -1.88 -14.45 17.41
N GLU A 108 -2.84 -14.51 18.33
CA GLU A 108 -4.24 -14.82 18.03
C GLU A 108 -4.85 -13.79 17.05
N THR A 109 -4.46 -12.52 17.18
CA THR A 109 -4.93 -11.47 16.26
C THR A 109 -4.46 -11.75 14.83
N TYR A 110 -3.19 -12.07 14.62
CA TYR A 110 -2.66 -12.39 13.31
C TYR A 110 -3.22 -13.70 12.75
N ASP A 111 -3.45 -14.71 13.59
CA ASP A 111 -4.13 -15.94 13.20
C ASP A 111 -5.57 -15.66 12.71
N LYS A 112 -6.34 -14.83 13.43
CA LYS A 112 -7.68 -14.39 13.01
C LYS A 112 -7.66 -13.61 11.68
N LEU A 113 -6.60 -12.87 11.43
CA LEU A 113 -6.39 -12.15 10.16
C LEU A 113 -5.99 -13.10 9.01
N GLY A 114 -5.67 -14.36 9.34
CA GLY A 114 -5.18 -15.34 8.37
C GLY A 114 -3.72 -15.13 7.98
N ILE A 115 -2.96 -14.39 8.81
CA ILE A 115 -1.56 -14.08 8.60
C ILE A 115 -0.70 -15.16 9.28
N PRO A 116 -0.01 -16.02 8.54
CA PRO A 116 0.69 -17.15 9.09
C PRO A 116 2.04 -16.76 9.70
N LEU A 117 2.10 -16.52 11.00
CA LEU A 117 3.37 -16.24 11.68
C LEU A 117 4.20 -17.50 11.96
N HIS A 118 3.61 -18.70 12.04
CA HIS A 118 4.29 -19.93 12.41
C HIS A 118 4.49 -20.95 11.25
N GLU A 119 3.51 -21.81 11.00
CA GLU A 119 3.71 -22.97 10.14
C GLU A 119 3.44 -22.72 8.64
N ARG A 120 2.42 -21.92 8.31
CA ARG A 120 2.06 -21.64 6.91
C ARG A 120 3.08 -20.78 6.20
N ALA A 121 3.74 -19.86 6.92
CA ALA A 121 4.86 -19.09 6.39
C ALA A 121 6.06 -19.98 6.03
N ARG A 122 6.32 -21.02 6.81
CA ARG A 122 7.36 -22.03 6.49
C ARG A 122 7.05 -22.81 5.23
N LEU A 123 5.78 -23.15 5.00
CA LEU A 123 5.34 -23.92 3.82
C LEU A 123 5.29 -23.04 2.56
N ALA A 124 4.94 -21.76 2.70
CA ALA A 124 4.83 -20.84 1.57
C ALA A 124 6.17 -20.22 1.15
N GLY A 125 7.24 -20.32 1.97
CA GLY A 125 8.53 -19.68 1.66
C GLY A 125 8.49 -18.16 1.66
N VAL A 126 7.64 -17.56 2.51
CA VAL A 126 7.47 -16.12 2.68
C VAL A 126 8.03 -15.68 4.04
N ALA A 127 8.86 -14.64 4.07
CA ALA A 127 9.26 -13.99 5.30
C ALA A 127 8.28 -12.87 5.64
N VAL A 128 7.78 -12.84 6.87
CA VAL A 128 6.74 -11.90 7.33
C VAL A 128 7.28 -11.02 8.44
N ASP A 129 7.05 -9.71 8.33
CA ASP A 129 7.15 -8.73 9.41
C ASP A 129 5.74 -8.29 9.82
N ALA A 130 5.42 -8.36 11.10
CA ALA A 130 4.12 -8.03 11.64
C ALA A 130 4.19 -6.73 12.44
N VAL A 131 3.47 -5.71 12.00
CA VAL A 131 3.42 -4.38 12.63
C VAL A 131 2.04 -4.14 13.24
N PHE A 132 2.01 -3.83 14.53
CA PHE A 132 0.80 -3.53 15.29
C PHE A 132 0.86 -2.10 15.83
N ASP A 133 -0.07 -1.25 15.39
CA ASP A 133 -0.04 0.20 15.63
C ASP A 133 1.33 0.80 15.25
N SER A 134 2.10 1.29 16.21
CA SER A 134 3.35 2.01 15.97
C SER A 134 4.63 1.17 16.11
N VAL A 135 4.54 -0.16 16.23
CA VAL A 135 5.71 -1.01 16.48
C VAL A 135 5.70 -2.33 15.70
N SER A 136 6.87 -2.76 15.23
CA SER A 136 7.07 -4.12 14.74
C SER A 136 7.06 -5.10 15.91
N VAL A 137 6.25 -6.16 15.77
CA VAL A 137 6.08 -7.19 16.78
C VAL A 137 7.08 -8.32 16.57
N THR A 138 7.26 -8.75 15.33
CA THR A 138 8.17 -9.86 14.99
C THR A 138 8.51 -9.89 13.51
N THR A 139 9.71 -10.37 13.17
CA THR A 139 10.15 -10.66 11.81
C THR A 139 10.56 -12.13 11.70
N THR A 140 10.00 -12.86 10.75
CA THR A 140 10.28 -14.30 10.54
C THR A 140 11.44 -14.52 9.57
N PHE A 141 12.08 -15.70 9.62
CA PHE A 141 13.18 -16.13 8.71
C PHE A 141 14.41 -15.22 8.68
N ARG A 142 14.64 -14.43 9.71
CA ARG A 142 15.73 -13.46 9.80
C ARG A 142 17.10 -14.09 9.52
N ASP A 143 17.41 -15.23 10.16
CA ASP A 143 18.71 -15.90 10.01
C ASP A 143 18.96 -16.36 8.57
N LYS A 144 17.95 -16.96 7.93
CA LYS A 144 18.04 -17.42 6.54
C LYS A 144 18.25 -16.27 5.55
N LEU A 145 17.65 -15.11 5.80
CA LEU A 145 17.86 -13.91 4.99
C LEU A 145 19.25 -13.34 5.21
N LEU A 146 19.73 -13.32 6.47
CA LEU A 146 21.09 -12.87 6.81
C LEU A 146 22.16 -13.76 6.19
N GLU A 147 21.97 -15.09 6.11
CA GLU A 147 22.88 -16.00 5.40
C GLU A 147 23.04 -15.64 3.93
N ALA A 148 21.98 -15.10 3.28
CA ALA A 148 22.03 -14.58 1.93
C ALA A 148 22.54 -13.13 1.86
N GLY A 149 22.85 -12.50 2.99
CA GLY A 149 23.23 -11.10 3.11
C GLY A 149 22.05 -10.12 2.96
N VAL A 150 20.81 -10.62 2.94
CA VAL A 150 19.60 -9.79 2.84
C VAL A 150 19.26 -9.22 4.22
N ILE A 151 19.07 -7.90 4.28
CA ILE A 151 18.55 -7.24 5.48
C ILE A 151 17.03 -7.07 5.29
N PHE A 152 16.26 -7.62 6.20
CA PHE A 152 14.82 -7.40 6.32
C PHE A 152 14.49 -7.23 7.80
N CYS A 153 14.15 -6.03 8.20
CA CYS A 153 13.88 -5.68 9.59
C CYS A 153 12.93 -4.47 9.67
N SER A 154 12.49 -4.15 10.88
CA SER A 154 11.74 -2.92 11.11
C SER A 154 12.61 -1.69 10.82
N PHE A 155 11.97 -0.58 10.46
CA PHE A 155 12.69 0.66 10.22
C PHE A 155 13.42 1.16 11.48
N SER A 156 12.82 0.95 12.66
CA SER A 156 13.42 1.28 13.95
C SER A 156 14.72 0.51 14.22
N GLU A 157 14.77 -0.78 13.87
CA GLU A 157 15.99 -1.59 13.95
C GLU A 157 17.04 -1.10 12.94
N ALA A 158 16.63 -0.82 11.70
CA ALA A 158 17.55 -0.34 10.68
C ALA A 158 18.24 0.97 11.07
N VAL A 159 17.52 1.88 11.74
CA VAL A 159 18.11 3.14 12.25
C VAL A 159 19.22 2.89 13.27
N GLN A 160 19.11 1.83 14.09
CA GLN A 160 20.10 1.46 15.09
C GLN A 160 21.27 0.64 14.51
N ASP A 161 20.93 -0.42 13.76
CA ASP A 161 21.89 -1.42 13.32
C ASP A 161 22.58 -1.08 12.00
N HIS A 162 21.92 -0.25 11.15
CA HIS A 162 22.38 0.12 9.80
C HIS A 162 22.31 1.64 9.53
N PRO A 163 22.76 2.52 10.45
CA PRO A 163 22.59 3.97 10.36
C PRO A 163 23.18 4.58 9.10
N GLU A 164 24.25 4.00 8.55
CA GLU A 164 24.89 4.50 7.34
C GLU A 164 24.02 4.28 6.08
N LEU A 165 23.32 3.13 5.99
CA LEU A 165 22.37 2.88 4.91
C LEU A 165 21.16 3.82 5.02
N ILE A 166 20.65 4.02 6.22
CA ILE A 166 19.56 4.97 6.46
C ILE A 166 19.97 6.39 6.06
N LYS A 167 21.13 6.89 6.49
CA LYS A 167 21.63 8.21 6.09
C LYS A 167 21.79 8.36 4.58
N GLN A 168 22.20 7.29 3.89
CA GLN A 168 22.42 7.29 2.46
C GLN A 168 21.11 7.33 1.66
N TYR A 169 20.09 6.59 2.09
CA TYR A 169 18.92 6.32 1.26
C TYR A 169 17.63 6.99 1.74
N LEU A 170 17.45 7.24 3.05
CA LEU A 170 16.24 7.86 3.59
C LEU A 170 16.00 9.24 2.96
N GLY A 171 14.82 9.42 2.38
CA GLY A 171 14.42 10.67 1.74
C GLY A 171 15.11 10.94 0.41
N SER A 172 15.90 9.98 -0.10
CA SER A 172 16.58 10.13 -1.39
C SER A 172 15.63 10.01 -2.58
N VAL A 173 14.46 9.43 -2.38
CA VAL A 173 13.38 9.26 -3.37
C VAL A 173 12.13 10.04 -2.99
N VAL A 174 11.76 10.05 -1.69
CA VAL A 174 10.69 10.90 -1.14
C VAL A 174 11.30 11.87 -0.15
N PRO A 175 11.78 13.04 -0.61
CA PRO A 175 12.31 14.06 0.28
C PRO A 175 11.20 14.60 1.19
N GLN A 176 11.58 15.12 2.35
CA GLN A 176 10.65 15.68 3.35
C GLN A 176 9.66 16.72 2.77
N ARG A 177 10.02 17.39 1.67
CA ARG A 177 9.22 18.42 0.97
C ARG A 177 8.45 17.87 -0.25
N ASP A 178 8.35 16.54 -0.45
CA ASP A 178 7.66 15.96 -1.62
C ASP A 178 6.19 16.42 -1.68
N ASN A 179 5.47 16.29 -0.58
CA ASN A 179 4.11 16.77 -0.40
C ASN A 179 3.74 16.88 1.09
N TYR A 180 2.56 17.43 1.37
CA TYR A 180 2.05 17.67 2.72
C TYR A 180 2.05 16.41 3.61
N PHE A 181 1.53 15.28 3.11
CA PHE A 181 1.44 14.02 3.88
C PHE A 181 2.80 13.32 4.00
N ALA A 182 3.70 13.49 3.04
CA ALA A 182 5.07 12.99 3.15
C ALA A 182 5.89 13.79 4.17
N ALA A 183 5.65 15.10 4.30
CA ALA A 183 6.26 15.92 5.34
C ALA A 183 5.74 15.51 6.72
N LEU A 184 4.42 15.33 6.88
CA LEU A 184 3.80 14.83 8.11
C LEU A 184 4.36 13.45 8.47
N ASN A 185 4.34 12.50 7.55
CA ASN A 185 4.92 11.17 7.76
C ASN A 185 6.38 11.28 8.22
N SER A 186 7.21 12.07 7.53
CA SER A 186 8.63 12.24 7.88
C SER A 186 8.84 12.77 9.31
N ALA A 187 7.91 13.55 9.83
CA ALA A 187 7.98 14.06 11.21
C ALA A 187 7.62 13.00 12.25
N VAL A 188 6.59 12.16 11.96
CA VAL A 188 5.94 11.33 12.98
C VAL A 188 5.91 9.84 12.69
N PHE A 189 6.48 9.35 11.57
CA PHE A 189 6.42 7.92 11.28
C PHE A 189 6.98 7.10 12.46
N SER A 190 6.23 6.05 12.79
CA SER A 190 6.53 5.28 13.99
C SER A 190 7.38 4.04 13.67
N ASP A 191 7.02 3.31 12.62
CA ASP A 191 7.77 2.17 12.13
C ASP A 191 7.51 1.93 10.64
N GLY A 192 7.87 0.79 10.13
CA GLY A 192 7.77 0.36 8.76
C GLY A 192 8.83 -0.66 8.45
N SER A 193 9.08 -0.92 7.18
CA SER A 193 10.03 -1.95 6.76
C SER A 193 11.28 -1.35 6.12
N PHE A 194 12.42 -1.91 6.49
CA PHE A 194 13.68 -1.68 5.81
C PHE A 194 14.14 -2.97 5.13
N VAL A 195 14.40 -2.89 3.82
CA VAL A 195 14.89 -4.01 3.01
C VAL A 195 16.13 -3.57 2.24
N PHE A 196 17.20 -4.34 2.37
CA PHE A 196 18.41 -4.14 1.58
C PHE A 196 18.83 -5.47 0.95
N ILE A 197 18.89 -5.49 -0.38
CA ILE A 197 19.32 -6.66 -1.15
C ILE A 197 20.70 -6.37 -1.73
N PRO A 198 21.74 -7.09 -1.30
CA PRO A 198 23.11 -6.84 -1.75
C PRO A 198 23.30 -7.23 -3.23
N LYS A 199 24.39 -6.73 -3.80
CA LYS A 199 24.76 -6.93 -5.20
C LYS A 199 24.74 -8.41 -5.62
N GLY A 200 24.04 -8.71 -6.73
CA GLY A 200 23.95 -10.01 -7.34
C GLY A 200 23.06 -11.01 -6.58
N VAL A 201 22.42 -10.61 -5.50
CA VAL A 201 21.57 -11.51 -4.70
C VAL A 201 20.14 -11.49 -5.23
N ARG A 202 19.63 -12.67 -5.54
CA ARG A 202 18.19 -12.89 -5.69
C ARG A 202 17.62 -13.28 -4.34
N CYS A 203 16.72 -12.47 -3.80
CA CYS A 203 16.11 -12.78 -2.50
C CYS A 203 15.54 -14.21 -2.50
N PRO A 204 15.93 -15.06 -1.53
CA PRO A 204 15.60 -16.49 -1.55
C PRO A 204 14.11 -16.78 -1.30
N MET A 205 13.34 -15.79 -0.88
CA MET A 205 11.92 -15.91 -0.59
C MET A 205 11.22 -14.58 -0.83
N GLU A 206 9.89 -14.60 -0.91
CA GLU A 206 9.09 -13.39 -0.89
C GLU A 206 9.10 -12.76 0.51
N LEU A 207 9.12 -11.43 0.55
CA LEU A 207 9.04 -10.67 1.79
C LEU A 207 7.63 -10.08 1.93
N SER A 208 7.12 -10.06 3.14
CA SER A 208 5.79 -9.51 3.39
C SER A 208 5.75 -8.73 4.69
N THR A 209 5.05 -7.60 4.72
CA THR A 209 4.75 -6.86 5.94
C THR A 209 3.25 -6.64 6.05
N TYR A 210 2.73 -6.92 7.25
CA TYR A 210 1.33 -6.69 7.58
C TYR A 210 1.21 -5.62 8.65
N PHE A 211 0.43 -4.57 8.32
CA PHE A 211 0.13 -3.45 9.21
C PHE A 211 -1.29 -3.60 9.75
N ARG A 212 -1.41 -3.54 11.08
CA ARG A 212 -2.69 -3.55 11.78
C ARG A 212 -2.86 -2.32 12.62
N ILE A 213 -3.78 -1.44 12.28
CA ILE A 213 -4.26 -0.37 13.17
C ILE A 213 -5.21 -1.01 14.18
N ASN A 214 -5.08 -0.68 15.46
CA ASN A 214 -5.98 -1.20 16.49
C ASN A 214 -6.50 -0.11 17.43
N GLU A 215 -5.68 0.86 17.82
CA GLU A 215 -6.03 1.88 18.80
C GLU A 215 -6.94 2.99 18.23
N MET A 216 -7.83 3.52 19.05
CA MET A 216 -8.75 4.63 18.67
C MET A 216 -8.04 5.97 18.59
N ASN A 217 -8.56 6.91 17.81
CA ASN A 217 -8.06 8.28 17.68
C ASN A 217 -6.56 8.38 17.36
N THR A 218 -5.97 7.30 16.80
CA THR A 218 -4.58 7.27 16.39
C THR A 218 -4.45 7.36 14.87
N GLY A 219 -3.47 8.12 14.41
CA GLY A 219 -3.03 8.06 13.04
C GLY A 219 -1.99 6.95 12.87
N GLN A 220 -1.97 6.33 11.69
CA GLN A 220 -0.97 5.35 11.30
C GLN A 220 0.01 5.98 10.30
N PHE A 221 1.29 5.97 10.63
CA PHE A 221 2.34 6.62 9.85
C PHE A 221 3.51 5.65 9.66
N GLU A 222 3.48 4.89 8.56
CA GLU A 222 4.54 3.93 8.25
C GLU A 222 5.50 4.48 7.21
N ARG A 223 6.76 4.01 7.27
CA ARG A 223 7.74 4.31 6.25
C ARG A 223 8.51 3.08 5.82
N THR A 224 8.37 2.70 4.56
CA THR A 224 9.07 1.57 3.95
C THR A 224 10.18 2.07 3.03
N LEU A 225 11.37 1.51 3.17
CA LEU A 225 12.52 1.76 2.31
C LEU A 225 13.09 0.44 1.80
N ILE A 226 13.09 0.26 0.48
CA ILE A 226 13.66 -0.93 -0.17
C ILE A 226 14.77 -0.51 -1.13
N VAL A 227 15.95 -1.09 -0.94
CA VAL A 227 17.12 -0.86 -1.78
C VAL A 227 17.54 -2.17 -2.43
N ALA A 228 17.56 -2.20 -3.76
CA ALA A 228 18.05 -3.32 -4.56
C ALA A 228 19.36 -2.91 -5.26
N GLU A 229 20.48 -3.49 -4.82
CA GLU A 229 21.79 -3.28 -5.37
C GLU A 229 21.93 -3.92 -6.77
N GLU A 230 23.03 -3.66 -7.47
CA GLU A 230 23.32 -4.12 -8.82
C GLU A 230 23.06 -5.64 -8.99
N GLY A 231 22.25 -6.01 -9.98
CA GLY A 231 21.92 -7.40 -10.31
C GLY A 231 21.08 -8.13 -9.29
N SER A 232 20.50 -7.41 -8.33
CA SER A 232 19.66 -8.02 -7.28
C SER A 232 18.19 -8.07 -7.65
N HIS A 233 17.42 -8.90 -6.93
CA HIS A 233 15.99 -9.06 -7.15
C HIS A 233 15.26 -9.31 -5.85
N VAL A 234 14.11 -8.63 -5.66
CA VAL A 234 13.20 -8.87 -4.53
C VAL A 234 11.74 -8.74 -4.95
N SER A 235 10.90 -9.59 -4.38
CA SER A 235 9.44 -9.47 -4.37
C SER A 235 8.99 -9.15 -2.94
N TYR A 236 8.23 -8.08 -2.79
CA TYR A 236 7.75 -7.59 -1.50
C TYR A 236 6.25 -7.33 -1.55
N LEU A 237 5.54 -7.76 -0.51
CA LEU A 237 4.12 -7.53 -0.34
C LEU A 237 3.83 -6.72 0.92
N GLU A 238 2.90 -5.78 0.79
CA GLU A 238 2.33 -5.01 1.89
C GLU A 238 0.85 -5.35 2.05
N GLY A 239 0.46 -5.80 3.23
CA GLY A 239 -0.93 -6.00 3.64
C GLY A 239 -1.32 -5.03 4.75
N CYS A 240 -2.52 -4.44 4.67
CA CYS A 240 -2.99 -3.48 5.67
C CYS A 240 -4.45 -3.75 6.05
N THR A 241 -4.75 -3.68 7.35
CA THR A 241 -6.12 -3.83 7.88
C THR A 241 -6.38 -2.89 9.05
N ALA A 242 -7.65 -2.56 9.30
CA ALA A 242 -8.10 -1.78 10.45
C ALA A 242 -9.43 -2.32 11.01
N PRO A 243 -9.74 -2.11 12.31
CA PRO A 243 -11.03 -2.46 12.88
C PRO A 243 -12.15 -1.53 12.40
N MET A 244 -13.39 -1.93 12.60
CA MET A 244 -14.56 -1.07 12.39
C MET A 244 -14.64 -0.01 13.49
N ARG A 245 -14.73 1.27 13.10
CA ARG A 245 -14.85 2.43 14.00
C ARG A 245 -15.80 3.46 13.41
N ASP A 246 -16.60 4.12 14.25
CA ASP A 246 -17.52 5.22 13.85
C ASP A 246 -16.81 6.54 13.57
N GLU A 247 -15.51 6.60 13.77
CA GLU A 247 -14.65 7.76 13.54
C GLU A 247 -13.72 7.55 12.35
N ASN A 248 -13.30 8.66 11.72
CA ASN A 248 -12.32 8.59 10.66
C ASN A 248 -10.91 8.53 11.24
N GLN A 249 -10.11 7.62 10.72
CA GLN A 249 -8.71 7.48 11.09
C GLN A 249 -7.80 7.81 9.92
N LEU A 250 -6.73 8.55 10.17
CA LEU A 250 -5.74 8.94 9.17
C LEU A 250 -4.65 7.87 9.05
N HIS A 251 -4.50 7.34 7.84
CA HIS A 251 -3.35 6.55 7.44
C HIS A 251 -2.53 7.35 6.41
N ALA A 252 -1.29 7.71 6.74
CA ALA A 252 -0.40 8.45 5.86
C ALA A 252 0.97 7.78 5.80
N ALA A 253 1.14 6.88 4.83
CA ALA A 253 2.37 6.11 4.64
C ALA A 253 3.27 6.66 3.55
N VAL A 254 4.57 6.33 3.65
CA VAL A 254 5.58 6.63 2.63
C VAL A 254 6.35 5.38 2.24
N VAL A 255 6.51 5.14 0.95
CA VAL A 255 7.33 4.06 0.40
C VAL A 255 8.37 4.62 -0.57
N GLU A 256 9.63 4.25 -0.34
CA GLU A 256 10.77 4.60 -1.18
C GLU A 256 11.42 3.34 -1.75
N LEU A 257 11.53 3.24 -3.08
CA LEU A 257 12.25 2.15 -3.76
C LEU A 257 13.45 2.71 -4.51
N VAL A 258 14.61 2.10 -4.31
CA VAL A 258 15.86 2.41 -5.01
C VAL A 258 16.34 1.18 -5.75
N VAL A 259 16.52 1.28 -7.07
CA VAL A 259 16.94 0.14 -7.91
C VAL A 259 18.17 0.54 -8.72
N LEU A 260 19.26 -0.22 -8.54
CA LEU A 260 20.52 0.01 -9.23
C LEU A 260 20.62 -0.81 -10.54
N ASP A 261 21.81 -0.90 -11.15
CA ASP A 261 22.00 -1.54 -12.46
C ASP A 261 21.54 -3.00 -12.45
N ASP A 262 20.79 -3.40 -13.48
CA ASP A 262 20.29 -4.77 -13.71
C ASP A 262 19.46 -5.34 -12.52
N ALA A 263 19.00 -4.49 -11.60
CA ALA A 263 18.22 -4.92 -10.43
C ALA A 263 16.70 -4.76 -10.64
N GLU A 264 15.93 -5.51 -9.87
CA GLU A 264 14.46 -5.53 -9.95
C GLU A 264 13.81 -5.53 -8.57
N ILE A 265 12.82 -4.65 -8.37
CA ILE A 265 11.88 -4.69 -7.25
C ILE A 265 10.46 -4.91 -7.78
N LYS A 266 9.80 -5.97 -7.33
CA LYS A 266 8.37 -6.17 -7.47
C LYS A 266 7.72 -5.82 -6.13
N TYR A 267 6.87 -4.80 -6.11
CA TYR A 267 6.16 -4.33 -4.91
C TYR A 267 4.67 -4.50 -5.08
N SER A 268 4.08 -5.34 -4.26
CA SER A 268 2.65 -5.63 -4.28
C SER A 268 1.97 -5.09 -3.02
N THR A 269 0.75 -4.58 -3.15
CA THR A 269 -0.08 -4.13 -2.03
C THR A 269 -1.47 -4.74 -2.15
N VAL A 270 -1.93 -5.35 -1.07
CA VAL A 270 -3.34 -5.73 -0.91
C VAL A 270 -3.86 -5.03 0.33
N GLN A 271 -4.75 -4.05 0.15
CA GLN A 271 -5.30 -3.26 1.24
C GLN A 271 -6.77 -3.57 1.45
N ASN A 272 -7.11 -3.82 2.71
CA ASN A 272 -8.45 -4.10 3.17
C ASN A 272 -8.76 -3.26 4.40
N TRP A 273 -9.08 -1.99 4.16
CA TRP A 273 -9.42 -1.04 5.19
C TRP A 273 -10.91 -1.06 5.53
N TYR A 274 -11.28 -0.50 6.65
CA TYR A 274 -12.68 -0.26 6.99
C TYR A 274 -13.22 0.95 6.21
N PRO A 275 -14.32 0.79 5.46
CA PRO A 275 -14.83 1.81 4.54
C PRO A 275 -15.70 2.90 5.21
N GLY A 276 -16.09 2.71 6.46
CA GLY A 276 -17.19 3.39 7.11
C GLY A 276 -18.48 2.55 7.10
N ASP A 277 -19.52 3.05 7.75
CA ASP A 277 -20.82 2.39 7.84
C ASP A 277 -21.68 2.61 6.58
N GLU A 278 -22.92 2.11 6.60
CA GLU A 278 -23.88 2.20 5.47
C GLU A 278 -24.27 3.66 5.14
N ASP A 279 -24.11 4.59 6.08
CA ASP A 279 -24.35 6.02 5.90
C ASP A 279 -23.09 6.79 5.50
N GLY A 280 -21.94 6.11 5.37
CA GLY A 280 -20.64 6.69 5.02
C GLY A 280 -19.94 7.38 6.19
N LYS A 281 -20.30 7.02 7.44
CA LYS A 281 -19.68 7.55 8.64
C LYS A 281 -18.51 6.69 9.08
N GLY A 282 -17.42 7.34 9.54
CA GLY A 282 -16.21 6.64 9.94
C GLY A 282 -15.35 6.19 8.76
N GLY A 283 -14.47 5.23 8.99
CA GLY A 283 -13.60 4.63 7.99
C GLY A 283 -12.24 5.31 7.84
N ILE A 284 -11.38 4.69 7.06
CA ILE A 284 -9.98 5.09 6.93
C ILE A 284 -9.79 6.13 5.83
N TYR A 285 -9.03 7.20 6.14
CA TYR A 285 -8.45 8.12 5.16
C TYR A 285 -7.05 7.64 4.80
N ASN A 286 -6.93 7.02 3.63
CA ASN A 286 -5.73 6.32 3.19
C ASN A 286 -4.94 7.19 2.19
N PHE A 287 -3.99 7.98 2.71
CA PHE A 287 -3.17 8.92 1.95
C PHE A 287 -1.73 8.42 1.87
N VAL A 288 -1.33 7.84 0.73
CA VAL A 288 -0.05 7.15 0.61
C VAL A 288 0.82 7.75 -0.49
N THR A 289 2.08 8.03 -0.15
CA THR A 289 3.11 8.48 -1.07
C THR A 289 4.07 7.33 -1.37
N LYS A 290 4.01 6.78 -2.59
CA LYS A 290 4.94 5.74 -3.06
C LYS A 290 5.77 6.27 -4.22
N ARG A 291 7.10 6.16 -4.13
CA ARG A 291 8.03 6.60 -5.18
C ARG A 291 9.08 5.54 -5.42
N GLY A 292 9.34 5.27 -6.70
CA GLY A 292 10.42 4.38 -7.13
C GLY A 292 11.41 5.12 -8.03
N ASP A 293 12.69 4.91 -7.80
CA ASP A 293 13.79 5.50 -8.58
C ASP A 293 14.62 4.38 -9.23
N CYS A 294 14.40 4.17 -10.51
CA CYS A 294 15.19 3.28 -11.38
C CYS A 294 16.50 4.00 -11.75
N ARG A 295 17.47 4.03 -10.83
CA ARG A 295 18.75 4.72 -10.99
C ARG A 295 19.68 4.03 -11.99
N GLY A 296 19.64 2.72 -11.98
CA GLY A 296 20.54 1.89 -12.76
C GLY A 296 20.05 1.59 -14.17
N LYS A 297 20.99 1.18 -15.05
CA LYS A 297 20.68 0.64 -16.38
C LYS A 297 19.93 -0.67 -16.24
N ASN A 298 18.99 -0.91 -17.15
CA ASN A 298 18.16 -2.11 -17.18
C ASN A 298 17.40 -2.38 -15.86
N SER A 299 17.36 -1.40 -14.96
CA SER A 299 16.65 -1.53 -13.67
C SER A 299 15.13 -1.60 -13.87
N LYS A 300 14.42 -2.29 -12.99
CA LYS A 300 12.98 -2.47 -13.09
C LYS A 300 12.25 -2.30 -11.77
N ILE A 301 11.16 -1.54 -11.79
CA ILE A 301 10.18 -1.49 -10.70
C ILE A 301 8.82 -1.88 -11.24
N SER A 302 8.17 -2.84 -10.57
CA SER A 302 6.80 -3.24 -10.85
C SER A 302 5.94 -3.00 -9.60
N TRP A 303 4.95 -2.12 -9.73
CA TRP A 303 3.93 -1.87 -8.72
C TRP A 303 2.68 -2.67 -9.06
N THR A 304 2.20 -3.50 -8.13
CA THR A 304 0.89 -4.15 -8.25
C THR A 304 0.07 -3.79 -7.02
N GLN A 305 -1.13 -3.26 -7.18
CA GLN A 305 -1.95 -2.87 -6.04
C GLN A 305 -3.42 -3.23 -6.21
N VAL A 306 -4.01 -3.72 -5.12
CA VAL A 306 -5.43 -3.95 -4.95
C VAL A 306 -5.89 -3.11 -3.77
N GLU A 307 -6.70 -2.10 -4.06
CA GLU A 307 -7.22 -1.15 -3.08
C GLU A 307 -8.70 -1.45 -2.86
N THR A 308 -9.02 -1.91 -1.67
CA THR A 308 -10.41 -2.12 -1.23
C THR A 308 -10.63 -1.50 0.13
N GLY A 309 -11.86 -1.21 0.46
CA GLY A 309 -12.19 -0.49 1.68
C GLY A 309 -11.76 0.98 1.58
N SER A 310 -11.42 1.58 2.70
CA SER A 310 -11.17 3.01 2.92
C SER A 310 -12.36 3.91 2.57
N ALA A 311 -12.68 4.84 3.45
CA ALA A 311 -13.64 5.89 3.13
C ALA A 311 -13.08 6.79 2.02
N ILE A 312 -11.80 7.14 2.12
CA ILE A 312 -11.08 7.95 1.13
C ILE A 312 -9.76 7.27 0.80
N THR A 313 -9.50 7.01 -0.49
CA THR A 313 -8.19 6.56 -0.99
C THR A 313 -7.56 7.64 -1.85
N TRP A 314 -6.32 8.03 -1.50
CA TRP A 314 -5.56 9.01 -2.26
C TRP A 314 -4.11 8.53 -2.40
N LYS A 315 -3.78 7.94 -3.58
CA LYS A 315 -2.54 7.18 -3.74
C LYS A 315 -2.01 7.17 -5.18
N TYR A 316 -0.78 7.62 -5.36
CA TYR A 316 -0.12 7.66 -6.67
C TYR A 316 1.31 7.13 -6.59
N PRO A 317 1.54 5.83 -6.75
CA PRO A 317 2.89 5.30 -6.96
C PRO A 317 3.56 5.95 -8.17
N SER A 318 4.87 6.09 -8.12
CA SER A 318 5.61 6.64 -9.27
C SER A 318 6.87 5.85 -9.57
N CYS A 319 7.29 5.88 -10.84
CA CYS A 319 8.62 5.43 -11.29
C CYS A 319 9.35 6.57 -11.97
N VAL A 320 10.56 6.88 -11.49
CA VAL A 320 11.52 7.76 -12.17
C VAL A 320 12.51 6.87 -12.90
N LEU A 321 12.42 6.81 -14.22
CA LEU A 321 13.22 5.95 -15.09
C LEU A 321 14.48 6.67 -15.53
N ARG A 322 15.52 6.69 -14.66
CA ARG A 322 16.78 7.42 -14.86
C ARG A 322 17.77 6.62 -15.69
N GLY A 323 17.94 5.36 -15.38
CA GLY A 323 18.87 4.48 -16.09
C GLY A 323 18.40 4.18 -17.52
N ASP A 324 19.35 4.05 -18.45
CA ASP A 324 19.04 3.60 -19.79
C ASP A 324 18.40 2.20 -19.77
N ASN A 325 17.43 1.94 -20.61
CA ASN A 325 16.62 0.72 -20.71
C ASN A 325 15.81 0.38 -19.44
N SER A 326 15.69 1.29 -18.47
CA SER A 326 14.91 1.02 -17.27
C SER A 326 13.41 0.84 -17.57
N VAL A 327 12.73 0.07 -16.72
CA VAL A 327 11.33 -0.34 -16.90
C VAL A 327 10.52 0.01 -15.65
N GLY A 328 9.37 0.65 -15.86
CA GLY A 328 8.38 0.92 -14.82
C GLY A 328 7.05 0.28 -15.17
N GLU A 329 6.49 -0.50 -14.26
CA GLU A 329 5.18 -1.13 -14.45
C GLU A 329 4.23 -0.72 -13.33
N PHE A 330 2.97 -0.57 -13.66
CA PHE A 330 1.91 -0.28 -12.72
C PHE A 330 0.65 -1.05 -13.09
N TYR A 331 0.24 -1.94 -12.21
CA TYR A 331 -0.98 -2.73 -12.31
C TYR A 331 -1.85 -2.44 -11.10
N SER A 332 -3.08 -1.99 -11.30
CA SER A 332 -3.95 -1.64 -10.18
C SER A 332 -5.41 -2.03 -10.37
N VAL A 333 -6.03 -2.43 -9.27
CA VAL A 333 -7.48 -2.50 -9.10
C VAL A 333 -7.85 -1.58 -7.94
N ALA A 334 -8.78 -0.65 -8.17
CA ALA A 334 -9.38 0.16 -7.12
C ALA A 334 -10.89 -0.09 -7.09
N VAL A 335 -11.39 -0.61 -5.97
CA VAL A 335 -12.81 -0.92 -5.77
C VAL A 335 -13.41 0.05 -4.78
N THR A 336 -14.47 0.69 -5.18
CA THR A 336 -15.22 1.62 -4.34
C THR A 336 -16.71 1.26 -4.36
N ASN A 337 -17.34 1.24 -3.19
CA ASN A 337 -18.78 0.99 -3.02
C ASN A 337 -19.38 2.00 -2.05
N ASN A 338 -20.70 2.12 -2.00
CA ASN A 338 -21.45 3.05 -1.15
C ASN A 338 -20.92 4.49 -1.26
N TYR A 339 -20.40 5.08 -0.19
CA TYR A 339 -19.91 6.46 -0.14
C TYR A 339 -18.40 6.59 -0.30
N GLN A 340 -17.71 5.50 -0.60
CA GLN A 340 -16.26 5.49 -0.76
C GLN A 340 -15.82 6.38 -1.93
N GLN A 341 -14.68 7.03 -1.77
CA GLN A 341 -14.07 7.85 -2.81
C GLN A 341 -12.61 7.45 -3.00
N ALA A 342 -12.20 7.31 -4.26
CA ALA A 342 -10.81 7.03 -4.60
C ALA A 342 -10.33 7.99 -5.69
N ASP A 343 -9.17 8.59 -5.48
CA ASP A 343 -8.38 9.22 -6.55
C ASP A 343 -7.01 8.53 -6.56
N THR A 344 -6.86 7.56 -7.46
CA THR A 344 -5.68 6.71 -7.56
C THR A 344 -5.02 6.86 -8.92
N GLY A 345 -3.83 6.31 -9.07
CA GLY A 345 -3.15 6.33 -10.35
C GLY A 345 -1.64 6.25 -10.22
N THR A 346 -0.92 6.77 -11.21
CA THR A 346 0.54 6.63 -11.23
C THR A 346 1.23 7.76 -11.96
N LYS A 347 2.55 7.88 -11.73
CA LYS A 347 3.43 8.80 -12.46
C LYS A 347 4.61 8.03 -13.03
N MET A 348 4.79 8.08 -14.36
CA MET A 348 5.94 7.50 -15.07
C MET A 348 6.78 8.62 -15.69
N ILE A 349 8.00 8.80 -15.19
CA ILE A 349 8.89 9.89 -15.60
C ILE A 349 10.11 9.28 -16.29
N HIS A 350 10.17 9.42 -17.61
CA HIS A 350 11.24 8.89 -18.46
C HIS A 350 12.38 9.90 -18.59
N ILE A 351 13.57 9.53 -18.15
CA ILE A 351 14.80 10.34 -18.20
C ILE A 351 15.87 9.66 -19.05
N GLY A 352 16.12 8.38 -18.82
CA GLY A 352 17.07 7.56 -19.57
C GLY A 352 16.60 7.24 -20.99
N LYS A 353 17.50 6.68 -21.80
CA LYS A 353 17.20 6.24 -23.17
C LYS A 353 16.55 4.85 -23.17
N ASN A 354 15.69 4.60 -24.17
CA ASN A 354 15.00 3.33 -24.38
C ASN A 354 14.19 2.84 -23.15
N THR A 355 13.80 3.77 -22.31
CA THR A 355 12.99 3.46 -21.12
C THR A 355 11.59 3.03 -21.50
N ARG A 356 10.98 2.15 -20.72
CA ARG A 356 9.63 1.63 -20.97
C ARG A 356 8.76 1.77 -19.74
N SER A 357 7.48 2.10 -19.97
CA SER A 357 6.47 2.01 -18.90
C SER A 357 5.19 1.38 -19.39
N THR A 358 4.58 0.58 -18.52
CA THR A 358 3.28 -0.05 -18.73
C THR A 358 2.36 0.34 -17.58
N ILE A 359 1.17 0.79 -17.89
CA ILE A 359 0.14 1.15 -16.91
C ILE A 359 -1.14 0.40 -17.26
N VAL A 360 -1.63 -0.43 -16.35
CA VAL A 360 -2.94 -1.09 -16.43
C VAL A 360 -3.70 -0.79 -15.16
N SER A 361 -4.73 0.05 -15.25
CA SER A 361 -5.53 0.48 -14.11
C SER A 361 -7.00 0.10 -14.32
N LYS A 362 -7.57 -0.63 -13.37
CA LYS A 362 -8.95 -1.06 -13.36
C LYS A 362 -9.68 -0.39 -12.19
N GLY A 363 -10.65 0.47 -12.48
CA GLY A 363 -11.51 1.12 -11.49
C GLY A 363 -12.88 0.47 -11.45
N ILE A 364 -13.38 0.13 -10.27
CA ILE A 364 -14.75 -0.37 -10.07
C ILE A 364 -15.45 0.58 -9.12
N SER A 365 -16.62 1.06 -9.54
CA SER A 365 -17.42 1.97 -8.74
C SER A 365 -18.86 1.45 -8.64
N ALA A 366 -19.34 1.28 -7.41
CA ALA A 366 -20.66 0.75 -7.12
C ALA A 366 -21.44 1.67 -6.16
N GLY A 367 -22.75 1.50 -6.05
CA GLY A 367 -23.60 2.26 -5.14
C GLY A 367 -23.58 3.77 -5.46
N LYS A 368 -23.04 4.58 -4.53
CA LYS A 368 -22.86 6.05 -4.64
C LYS A 368 -21.38 6.45 -4.74
N ALA A 369 -20.49 5.48 -4.88
CA ALA A 369 -19.05 5.69 -4.85
C ALA A 369 -18.52 6.51 -6.03
N GLN A 370 -17.38 7.16 -5.82
CA GLN A 370 -16.67 7.93 -6.83
C GLN A 370 -15.25 7.38 -6.97
N ASN A 371 -14.87 6.98 -8.17
CA ASN A 371 -13.56 6.42 -8.48
C ASN A 371 -12.87 7.24 -9.56
N ALA A 372 -11.71 7.77 -9.27
CA ALA A 372 -10.92 8.57 -10.19
C ALA A 372 -9.56 7.92 -10.45
N TYR A 373 -9.19 7.83 -11.72
CA TYR A 373 -7.84 7.52 -12.17
C TYR A 373 -7.12 8.79 -12.61
N ARG A 374 -5.91 9.01 -12.10
CA ARG A 374 -5.03 10.12 -12.46
C ARG A 374 -3.66 9.62 -12.89
N GLY A 375 -3.32 9.79 -14.17
CA GLY A 375 -2.08 9.31 -14.76
C GLY A 375 -1.18 10.43 -15.25
N LEU A 376 0.11 10.43 -14.86
CA LEU A 376 1.13 11.28 -15.44
C LEU A 376 2.15 10.43 -16.20
N VAL A 377 2.32 10.70 -17.50
CA VAL A 377 3.45 10.19 -18.29
C VAL A 377 4.28 11.39 -18.77
N LYS A 378 5.51 11.49 -18.26
CA LYS A 378 6.42 12.58 -18.61
C LYS A 378 7.67 12.03 -19.28
N ILE A 379 7.90 12.42 -20.54
CA ILE A 379 9.09 12.03 -21.30
C ILE A 379 9.98 13.25 -21.48
N MET A 380 11.16 13.18 -20.86
CA MET A 380 12.13 14.27 -20.86
C MET A 380 12.84 14.40 -22.23
N PRO A 381 13.42 15.56 -22.56
CA PRO A 381 14.06 15.78 -23.85
C PRO A 381 15.17 14.77 -24.20
N GLN A 382 15.92 14.27 -23.21
CA GLN A 382 17.01 13.31 -23.38
C GLN A 382 16.55 11.85 -23.50
N ALA A 383 15.30 11.53 -23.15
CA ALA A 383 14.76 10.18 -23.13
C ALA A 383 14.45 9.65 -24.54
N LYS A 384 15.49 9.45 -25.37
CA LYS A 384 15.36 8.89 -26.72
C LYS A 384 14.83 7.47 -26.69
N GLY A 385 13.89 7.15 -27.61
CA GLY A 385 13.34 5.81 -27.75
C GLY A 385 12.43 5.36 -26.61
N ALA A 386 12.00 6.29 -25.74
CA ALA A 386 11.07 5.99 -24.66
C ALA A 386 9.73 5.48 -25.18
N ARG A 387 9.14 4.52 -24.47
CA ARG A 387 7.83 3.94 -24.81
C ARG A 387 6.93 3.89 -23.58
N ASN A 388 5.68 4.29 -23.75
CA ASN A 388 4.64 4.12 -22.75
C ASN A 388 3.43 3.43 -23.37
N TYR A 389 2.85 2.51 -22.63
CA TYR A 389 1.51 1.98 -22.85
C TYR A 389 0.68 2.23 -21.59
N THR A 390 -0.51 2.82 -21.76
CA THR A 390 -1.45 3.10 -20.67
C THR A 390 -2.82 2.59 -21.05
N GLN A 391 -3.39 1.74 -20.22
CA GLN A 391 -4.78 1.29 -20.29
C GLN A 391 -5.45 1.62 -18.95
N CYS A 392 -6.54 2.41 -19.00
CA CYS A 392 -7.35 2.70 -17.83
C CYS A 392 -8.82 2.40 -18.11
N ASP A 393 -9.34 1.36 -17.46
CA ASP A 393 -10.70 0.90 -17.64
C ASP A 393 -11.50 1.11 -16.36
N SER A 394 -12.74 1.54 -16.53
CA SER A 394 -13.69 1.74 -15.44
C SER A 394 -14.94 0.89 -15.65
N LEU A 395 -15.40 0.23 -14.58
CA LEU A 395 -16.63 -0.55 -14.53
C LEU A 395 -17.60 0.07 -13.53
N LEU A 396 -18.79 0.41 -14.00
CA LEU A 396 -19.85 0.98 -13.17
C LEU A 396 -20.91 -0.07 -12.84
N ILE A 397 -21.29 -0.12 -11.55
CA ILE A 397 -22.33 -1.01 -11.03
C ILE A 397 -23.38 -0.14 -10.33
N GLY A 398 -24.56 -0.06 -10.89
CA GLY A 398 -25.63 0.80 -10.37
C GLY A 398 -25.81 2.10 -11.16
N LYS A 399 -26.50 3.08 -10.55
CA LYS A 399 -26.94 4.33 -11.25
C LYS A 399 -26.34 5.61 -10.69
N GLU A 400 -25.85 5.61 -9.45
CA GLU A 400 -25.42 6.80 -8.71
C GLU A 400 -23.89 6.88 -8.54
N CYS A 401 -23.15 5.82 -8.92
CA CYS A 401 -21.70 5.81 -8.87
C CYS A 401 -21.06 6.55 -10.05
N GLY A 402 -19.84 7.02 -9.87
CA GLY A 402 -19.08 7.76 -10.88
C GLY A 402 -17.67 7.18 -11.13
N ALA A 403 -17.22 7.37 -12.37
CA ALA A 403 -15.85 7.11 -12.78
C ALA A 403 -15.26 8.32 -13.49
N HIS A 404 -14.04 8.69 -13.11
CA HIS A 404 -13.37 9.90 -13.63
C HIS A 404 -11.96 9.53 -14.07
N THR A 405 -11.51 10.12 -15.18
CA THR A 405 -10.17 9.86 -15.72
C THR A 405 -9.45 11.16 -16.02
N PHE A 406 -8.27 11.36 -15.44
CA PHE A 406 -7.45 12.55 -15.58
C PHE A 406 -6.06 12.19 -16.13
N PRO A 407 -5.93 11.90 -17.43
CA PRO A 407 -4.64 11.63 -18.05
C PRO A 407 -3.86 12.92 -18.27
N TYR A 408 -2.57 12.91 -17.98
CA TYR A 408 -1.65 13.99 -18.30
C TYR A 408 -0.39 13.44 -18.97
N MET A 409 -0.14 13.86 -20.21
CA MET A 409 0.98 13.36 -21.00
C MET A 409 1.84 14.53 -21.50
N GLU A 410 3.08 14.58 -21.02
CA GLU A 410 4.06 15.58 -21.41
C GLU A 410 5.21 14.92 -22.17
N VAL A 411 5.18 14.98 -23.51
CA VAL A 411 6.17 14.32 -24.37
C VAL A 411 7.11 15.36 -24.97
N LYS A 412 8.38 15.36 -24.54
CA LYS A 412 9.41 16.33 -24.98
C LYS A 412 10.46 15.71 -25.89
N ASN A 413 10.28 14.48 -26.37
CA ASN A 413 11.20 13.83 -27.31
C ASN A 413 10.44 13.19 -28.48
N ALA A 414 10.79 13.58 -29.70
CA ALA A 414 10.09 13.17 -30.93
C ALA A 414 10.26 11.67 -31.27
N SER A 415 11.24 10.97 -30.69
CA SER A 415 11.42 9.53 -30.90
C SER A 415 10.60 8.67 -29.95
N ALA A 416 9.87 9.30 -29.02
CA ALA A 416 9.02 8.56 -28.07
C ALA A 416 7.75 8.01 -28.73
N LYS A 417 7.26 6.91 -28.18
CA LYS A 417 5.96 6.31 -28.54
C LYS A 417 5.11 6.25 -27.28
N VAL A 418 3.93 6.86 -27.32
CA VAL A 418 2.98 6.88 -26.22
C VAL A 418 1.63 6.39 -26.73
N GLU A 419 1.10 5.38 -26.09
CA GLU A 419 -0.21 4.79 -26.38
C GLU A 419 -1.08 4.93 -25.11
N HIS A 420 -2.31 5.41 -25.29
CA HIS A 420 -3.25 5.56 -24.19
C HIS A 420 -4.65 5.10 -24.63
N GLU A 421 -5.19 4.17 -23.86
CA GLU A 421 -6.55 3.68 -24.00
C GLU A 421 -7.33 3.93 -22.71
N ALA A 422 -8.57 4.38 -22.82
CA ALA A 422 -9.46 4.54 -21.70
C ALA A 422 -10.85 4.04 -22.06
N THR A 423 -11.41 3.19 -21.24
CA THR A 423 -12.77 2.70 -21.41
C THR A 423 -13.60 2.90 -20.14
N THR A 424 -14.89 3.17 -20.32
CA THR A 424 -15.85 3.13 -19.22
C THR A 424 -17.03 2.29 -19.66
N SER A 425 -17.31 1.26 -18.91
CA SER A 425 -18.40 0.33 -19.16
C SER A 425 -19.32 0.23 -17.95
N LYS A 426 -20.54 -0.17 -18.19
CA LYS A 426 -21.52 -0.51 -17.14
C LYS A 426 -21.92 -1.97 -17.33
N ILE A 427 -22.15 -2.68 -16.24
CA ILE A 427 -22.72 -4.02 -16.32
C ILE A 427 -24.10 -3.90 -16.97
N GLY A 428 -24.25 -4.53 -18.14
CA GLY A 428 -25.49 -4.48 -18.93
C GLY A 428 -26.54 -5.46 -18.41
N GLU A 429 -27.81 -5.07 -18.46
CA GLU A 429 -28.92 -5.95 -18.14
C GLU A 429 -28.91 -7.22 -19.00
N ASP A 430 -28.46 -7.14 -20.25
CA ASP A 430 -28.33 -8.27 -21.17
C ASP A 430 -27.28 -9.30 -20.68
N GLN A 431 -26.18 -8.84 -20.10
CA GLN A 431 -25.15 -9.72 -19.53
C GLN A 431 -25.70 -10.46 -18.30
N LEU A 432 -26.37 -9.74 -17.41
CA LEU A 432 -27.01 -10.34 -16.23
C LEU A 432 -28.13 -11.30 -16.63
N PHE A 433 -28.95 -10.93 -17.61
CA PHE A 433 -29.98 -11.79 -18.16
C PHE A 433 -29.40 -13.09 -18.73
N TYR A 434 -28.32 -12.99 -19.51
CA TYR A 434 -27.62 -14.16 -20.06
C TYR A 434 -27.10 -15.12 -18.98
N CYS A 435 -26.55 -14.58 -17.89
CA CYS A 435 -26.12 -15.37 -16.73
C CYS A 435 -27.32 -16.04 -16.02
N ARG A 436 -28.43 -15.29 -15.80
CA ARG A 436 -29.63 -15.81 -15.15
C ARG A 436 -30.27 -16.93 -15.96
N GLN A 437 -30.27 -16.86 -17.29
CA GLN A 437 -30.78 -17.95 -18.16
C GLN A 437 -30.00 -19.25 -18.01
N ARG A 438 -28.80 -19.21 -17.42
CA ARG A 438 -27.93 -20.36 -17.09
C ARG A 438 -28.01 -20.77 -15.65
N GLY A 439 -28.92 -20.20 -14.87
CA GLY A 439 -29.10 -20.50 -13.46
C GLY A 439 -28.07 -19.86 -12.53
N ILE A 440 -27.30 -18.86 -13.02
CA ILE A 440 -26.36 -18.09 -12.20
C ILE A 440 -27.15 -16.96 -11.53
N GLY A 441 -27.04 -16.84 -10.22
CA GLY A 441 -27.64 -15.75 -9.44
C GLY A 441 -27.09 -14.38 -9.88
N GLU A 442 -27.80 -13.31 -9.55
CA GLU A 442 -27.38 -11.96 -9.96
C GLU A 442 -26.05 -11.56 -9.34
N GLU A 443 -25.90 -11.80 -8.06
CA GLU A 443 -24.66 -11.52 -7.31
C GLU A 443 -23.47 -12.35 -7.85
N ASP A 444 -23.66 -13.64 -8.08
CA ASP A 444 -22.64 -14.50 -8.70
C ASP A 444 -22.27 -14.03 -10.11
N ALA A 445 -23.25 -13.52 -10.87
CA ALA A 445 -23.02 -12.98 -12.20
C ALA A 445 -22.17 -11.70 -12.15
N VAL A 446 -22.46 -10.78 -11.22
CA VAL A 446 -21.68 -9.57 -10.98
C VAL A 446 -20.24 -9.96 -10.60
N ASN A 447 -20.08 -10.87 -9.64
CA ASN A 447 -18.77 -11.35 -9.19
C ASN A 447 -17.96 -11.98 -10.32
N LEU A 448 -18.59 -12.78 -11.19
CA LEU A 448 -17.94 -13.39 -12.35
C LEU A 448 -17.43 -12.32 -13.34
N ILE A 449 -18.24 -11.30 -13.63
CA ILE A 449 -17.89 -10.21 -14.54
C ILE A 449 -16.74 -9.39 -13.97
N VAL A 450 -16.81 -9.03 -12.69
CA VAL A 450 -15.79 -8.25 -11.97
C VAL A 450 -14.45 -8.99 -11.91
N ASN A 451 -14.46 -10.27 -11.54
CA ASN A 451 -13.25 -11.10 -11.53
C ASN A 451 -12.62 -11.20 -12.93
N GLY A 452 -13.44 -11.33 -13.97
CA GLY A 452 -12.99 -11.31 -15.37
C GLY A 452 -12.33 -9.97 -15.76
N PHE A 453 -12.92 -8.85 -15.31
CA PHE A 453 -12.41 -7.49 -15.53
C PHE A 453 -11.06 -7.24 -14.86
N CYS A 454 -10.84 -7.79 -13.66
CA CYS A 454 -9.61 -7.61 -12.87
C CYS A 454 -8.50 -8.61 -13.20
N LYS A 455 -8.76 -9.61 -14.05
CA LYS A 455 -7.87 -10.76 -14.30
C LYS A 455 -6.43 -10.38 -14.65
N ASP A 456 -6.24 -9.33 -15.45
CA ASP A 456 -4.91 -8.93 -15.92
C ASP A 456 -4.04 -8.41 -14.76
N VAL A 457 -4.66 -7.75 -13.77
CA VAL A 457 -3.95 -7.27 -12.58
C VAL A 457 -3.67 -8.42 -11.60
N PHE A 458 -4.64 -9.32 -11.40
CA PHE A 458 -4.46 -10.44 -10.47
C PHE A 458 -3.36 -11.43 -10.89
N ARG A 459 -3.10 -11.55 -12.19
CA ARG A 459 -1.98 -12.37 -12.71
C ARG A 459 -0.61 -11.86 -12.29
N GLU A 460 -0.52 -10.58 -11.93
CA GLU A 460 0.73 -9.96 -11.47
C GLU A 460 0.97 -10.17 -9.97
N LEU A 461 -0.03 -10.62 -9.21
CA LEU A 461 0.13 -10.97 -7.81
C LEU A 461 0.68 -12.40 -7.64
N PRO A 462 1.44 -12.68 -6.56
CA PRO A 462 1.66 -14.04 -6.10
C PRO A 462 0.34 -14.78 -5.90
N MET A 463 0.32 -16.10 -6.11
CA MET A 463 -0.92 -16.87 -6.17
C MET A 463 -1.76 -16.79 -4.88
N GLU A 464 -1.11 -16.83 -3.72
CA GLU A 464 -1.79 -16.74 -2.41
C GLU A 464 -2.53 -15.40 -2.25
N PHE A 465 -1.90 -14.32 -2.70
CA PHE A 465 -2.45 -12.96 -2.61
C PHE A 465 -3.49 -12.68 -3.70
N ALA A 466 -3.38 -13.33 -4.86
CA ALA A 466 -4.42 -13.27 -5.89
C ALA A 466 -5.74 -13.87 -5.38
N VAL A 467 -5.68 -14.96 -4.61
CA VAL A 467 -6.86 -15.59 -3.98
C VAL A 467 -7.46 -14.66 -2.91
N GLU A 468 -6.62 -14.05 -2.07
CA GLU A 468 -7.06 -13.07 -1.07
C GLU A 468 -7.73 -11.85 -1.74
N ALA A 469 -7.09 -11.28 -2.77
CA ALA A 469 -7.63 -10.17 -3.52
C ALA A 469 -8.99 -10.48 -4.16
N GLN A 470 -9.17 -11.68 -4.72
CA GLN A 470 -10.46 -12.13 -5.25
C GLN A 470 -11.55 -12.24 -4.17
N ALA A 471 -11.20 -12.77 -3.00
CA ALA A 471 -12.14 -12.86 -1.88
C ALA A 471 -12.56 -11.46 -1.38
N LEU A 472 -11.62 -10.52 -1.31
CA LEU A 472 -11.89 -9.14 -0.90
C LEU A 472 -12.80 -8.40 -1.89
N LEU A 473 -12.64 -8.64 -3.20
CA LEU A 473 -13.54 -8.05 -4.21
C LEU A 473 -14.99 -8.46 -3.98
N ASN A 474 -15.23 -9.74 -3.73
CA ASN A 474 -16.58 -10.26 -3.52
C ASN A 474 -17.23 -9.58 -2.30
N VAL A 475 -16.51 -9.49 -1.17
CA VAL A 475 -16.98 -8.83 0.05
C VAL A 475 -17.20 -7.32 -0.16
N SER A 476 -16.32 -6.65 -0.89
CA SER A 476 -16.39 -5.19 -1.11
C SER A 476 -17.58 -4.77 -1.99
N LEU A 477 -18.16 -5.70 -2.74
CA LEU A 477 -19.29 -5.46 -3.67
C LEU A 477 -20.60 -6.05 -3.17
N GLU A 478 -20.66 -6.65 -1.98
CA GLU A 478 -21.93 -7.13 -1.39
C GLU A 478 -22.94 -6.00 -1.29
N GLY A 479 -24.14 -6.23 -1.79
CA GLY A 479 -25.24 -5.27 -1.79
C GLY A 479 -25.14 -4.13 -2.84
N ALA A 480 -24.22 -4.24 -3.80
CA ALA A 480 -24.01 -3.24 -4.87
C ALA A 480 -25.01 -3.33 -6.03
#